data_fa0080fe50e60f31048d68c5df4ec2c5
#
_entry.id   fa0080fe50e60f31048d68c5df4ec2c5
#
_cell.length_a   1.000
_cell.length_b   1.000
_cell.length_c   1.000
_cell.angle_alpha   90.00
_cell.angle_beta   90.00
_cell.angle_gamma   90.00
#
_symmetry.space_group_name_H-M   'P 1'
#
loop_
_entity.id
_entity.type
_entity.pdbx_description
1 polymer ?
#
loop_
_entity_poly.entity_id
_entity_poly.type
_entity_poly.pdbx_seq_one_letter_code
_entity_poly.pdbx_strand_id
1 'polypeptide(L)'
;MFSSSEMELVLSHFCVYHINAPGQEPGADLMSEEEVFPDMEELSQSVEYICHHFGISSCVGIGCGLGANVLIRLAKRRSKFLEGLVLFNTDNQSAGWLEWTRNLVNIKSLAHSESLSESVVDYLLTYHFGSGGV
;
A
#
# COMPACT_ATOMS: atom_id res chain seq x y z
N MET A 1 14.46 1.36 0.92
CA MET A 1 14.36 2.55 0.05
C MET A 1 15.14 3.73 0.63
N PHE A 2 14.88 4.17 1.84
CA PHE A 2 15.53 5.36 2.45
C PHE A 2 16.88 5.09 3.13
N SER A 3 17.45 3.90 3.02
CA SER A 3 18.74 3.52 3.65
C SER A 3 19.94 3.61 2.71
N SER A 4 19.75 4.10 1.48
CA SER A 4 20.85 4.27 0.53
C SER A 4 21.48 5.66 0.65
N SER A 5 22.76 5.76 0.28
CA SER A 5 23.50 7.03 0.32
C SER A 5 22.88 8.13 -0.55
N GLU A 6 22.20 7.75 -1.63
CA GLU A 6 21.51 8.70 -2.51
C GLU A 6 20.33 9.38 -1.81
N MET A 7 19.78 8.75 -0.76
CA MET A 7 18.65 9.29 -0.02
C MET A 7 19.06 10.17 1.18
N GLU A 8 20.36 10.28 1.48
CA GLU A 8 20.85 11.16 2.56
C GLU A 8 20.45 12.63 2.36
N LEU A 9 20.47 13.10 1.12
CA LEU A 9 20.04 14.45 0.79
C LEU A 9 18.55 14.66 1.08
N VAL A 10 17.70 13.68 0.82
CA VAL A 10 16.27 13.75 1.13
C VAL A 10 16.07 13.75 2.64
N LEU A 11 16.74 12.85 3.37
CA LEU A 11 16.64 12.73 4.82
C LEU A 11 17.21 13.94 5.56
N SER A 12 18.12 14.69 4.96
CA SER A 12 18.65 15.93 5.55
C SER A 12 17.65 17.11 5.48
N HIS A 13 16.64 17.04 4.62
CA HIS A 13 15.65 18.11 4.40
C HIS A 13 14.23 17.72 4.81
N PHE A 14 13.93 16.43 4.92
CA PHE A 14 12.60 15.92 5.19
C PHE A 14 12.59 15.01 6.42
N CYS A 15 11.58 15.19 7.27
CA CYS A 15 11.23 14.19 8.27
C CYS A 15 10.36 13.12 7.59
N VAL A 16 10.81 11.86 7.59
CA VAL A 16 10.11 10.75 6.91
C VAL A 16 9.30 9.95 7.90
N TYR A 17 8.02 9.79 7.63
CA TYR A 17 7.09 8.95 8.38
C TYR A 17 6.70 7.74 7.54
N HIS A 18 6.90 6.55 8.09
CA HIS A 18 6.43 5.30 7.49
C HIS A 18 5.12 4.89 8.16
N ILE A 19 4.07 4.79 7.37
CA ILE A 19 2.75 4.37 7.84
C ILE A 19 2.50 2.95 7.35
N ASN A 20 2.34 2.00 8.29
CA ASN A 20 1.93 0.65 8.00
C ASN A 20 0.40 0.54 8.10
N ALA A 21 -0.21 -0.22 7.20
CA ALA A 21 -1.61 -0.60 7.37
C ALA A 21 -1.75 -1.54 8.57
N PRO A 22 -2.91 -1.59 9.23
CA PRO A 22 -3.14 -2.51 10.35
C PRO A 22 -2.75 -3.94 9.99
N GLY A 23 -2.00 -4.61 10.87
CA GLY A 23 -1.52 -5.96 10.68
C GLY A 23 -0.34 -6.11 9.69
N GLN A 24 0.23 -5.00 9.19
CA GLN A 24 1.37 -5.01 8.27
C GLN A 24 2.67 -4.51 8.91
N GLU A 25 2.67 -4.21 10.18
CA GLU A 25 3.87 -3.85 10.93
C GLU A 25 4.74 -5.10 11.20
N PRO A 26 6.07 -4.95 11.29
CA PRO A 26 6.95 -6.06 11.61
C PRO A 26 6.59 -6.71 12.95
N GLY A 27 6.31 -8.02 12.93
CA GLY A 27 5.92 -8.77 14.13
C GLY A 27 4.45 -8.65 14.51
N ALA A 28 3.59 -8.11 13.63
CA ALA A 28 2.15 -8.12 13.84
C ALA A 28 1.61 -9.55 13.97
N ASP A 29 0.69 -9.74 14.90
CA ASP A 29 -0.07 -10.99 14.98
C ASP A 29 -0.99 -11.15 13.75
N LEU A 30 -1.31 -12.39 13.44
CA LEU A 30 -2.32 -12.66 12.41
C LEU A 30 -3.66 -12.07 12.86
N MET A 31 -4.26 -11.27 12.00
CA MET A 31 -5.62 -10.78 12.24
C MET A 31 -6.58 -11.95 12.39
N SER A 32 -7.46 -11.86 13.37
CA SER A 32 -8.50 -12.88 13.59
C SER A 32 -9.53 -12.86 12.45
N GLU A 33 -10.20 -13.98 12.21
CA GLU A 33 -11.26 -14.06 11.18
C GLU A 33 -12.46 -13.13 11.46
N GLU A 34 -12.59 -12.65 12.70
CA GLU A 34 -13.64 -11.74 13.14
C GLU A 34 -13.29 -10.26 12.93
N GLU A 35 -12.01 -9.95 12.72
CA GLU A 35 -11.54 -8.59 12.47
C GLU A 35 -11.80 -8.17 11.02
N VAL A 36 -12.53 -7.07 10.87
CA VAL A 36 -12.80 -6.48 9.55
C VAL A 36 -11.63 -5.57 9.17
N PHE A 37 -10.94 -5.91 8.09
CA PHE A 37 -9.89 -5.03 7.56
C PHE A 37 -10.50 -3.72 7.06
N PRO A 38 -9.91 -2.56 7.40
CA PRO A 38 -10.43 -1.27 6.96
C PRO A 38 -10.45 -1.15 5.43
N ASP A 39 -11.47 -0.51 4.90
CA ASP A 39 -11.55 -0.21 3.49
C ASP A 39 -10.54 0.89 3.06
N MET A 40 -10.43 1.15 1.75
CA MET A 40 -9.49 2.14 1.22
C MET A 40 -9.78 3.56 1.69
N GLU A 41 -11.05 3.87 1.94
CA GLU A 41 -11.45 5.18 2.42
C GLU A 41 -11.09 5.35 3.90
N GLU A 42 -11.33 4.31 4.71
CA GLU A 42 -10.96 4.25 6.12
C GLU A 42 -9.44 4.31 6.31
N LEU A 43 -8.67 3.59 5.48
CA LEU A 43 -7.20 3.70 5.46
C LEU A 43 -6.75 5.12 5.14
N SER A 44 -7.38 5.77 4.18
CA SER A 44 -7.08 7.15 3.82
C SER A 44 -7.42 8.14 4.95
N GLN A 45 -8.51 7.92 5.68
CA GLN A 45 -8.87 8.71 6.88
C GLN A 45 -7.87 8.48 8.02
N SER A 46 -7.40 7.25 8.18
CA SER A 46 -6.38 6.92 9.18
C SER A 46 -5.06 7.66 8.93
N VAL A 47 -4.63 7.76 7.66
CA VAL A 47 -3.45 8.58 7.31
C VAL A 47 -3.66 10.05 7.68
N GLU A 48 -4.84 10.62 7.38
CA GLU A 48 -5.18 11.98 7.77
C GLU A 48 -5.12 12.18 9.28
N TYR A 49 -5.71 11.24 10.05
CA TYR A 49 -5.70 11.27 11.51
C TYR A 49 -4.26 11.21 12.07
N ILE A 50 -3.41 10.33 11.54
CA ILE A 50 -2.01 10.21 11.94
C ILE A 50 -1.27 11.51 11.70
N CYS A 51 -1.42 12.11 10.53
CA CYS A 51 -0.79 13.39 10.21
C CYS A 51 -1.24 14.49 11.16
N HIS A 52 -2.52 14.56 11.47
CA HIS A 52 -3.04 15.51 12.45
C HIS A 52 -2.47 15.27 13.86
N HIS A 53 -2.39 13.99 14.29
CA HIS A 53 -1.84 13.60 15.58
C HIS A 53 -0.39 14.05 15.76
N PHE A 54 0.43 13.93 14.70
CA PHE A 54 1.82 14.38 14.71
C PHE A 54 2.01 15.86 14.37
N GLY A 55 0.93 16.64 14.23
CA GLY A 55 0.99 18.07 13.92
C GLY A 55 1.55 18.37 12.52
N ILE A 56 1.45 17.43 11.60
CA ILE A 56 1.90 17.61 10.21
C ILE A 56 0.85 18.46 9.49
N SER A 57 1.22 19.68 9.10
CA SER A 57 0.33 20.62 8.42
C SER A 57 0.33 20.49 6.91
N SER A 58 1.45 20.04 6.33
CA SER A 58 1.60 19.73 4.91
C SER A 58 2.66 18.65 4.70
N CYS A 59 2.55 17.87 3.64
CA CYS A 59 3.53 16.83 3.35
C CYS A 59 3.58 16.48 1.85
N VAL A 60 4.64 15.76 1.47
CA VAL A 60 4.74 15.05 0.20
C VAL A 60 4.44 13.58 0.46
N GLY A 61 3.46 13.03 -0.25
CA GLY A 61 3.11 11.62 -0.13
C GLY A 61 3.88 10.75 -1.12
N ILE A 62 4.44 9.64 -0.64
CA ILE A 62 5.07 8.62 -1.48
C ILE A 62 4.33 7.30 -1.26
N GLY A 63 3.79 6.70 -2.31
CA GLY A 63 3.01 5.47 -2.21
C GLY A 63 3.22 4.52 -3.38
N CYS A 64 3.13 3.23 -3.08
CA CYS A 64 3.20 2.16 -4.07
C CYS A 64 1.98 1.23 -3.92
N GLY A 65 1.36 0.85 -5.03
CA GLY A 65 0.21 -0.05 -5.05
C GLY A 65 -0.94 0.45 -4.17
N LEU A 66 -1.27 -0.30 -3.11
CA LEU A 66 -2.29 0.07 -2.12
C LEU A 66 -2.01 1.44 -1.49
N GLY A 67 -0.77 1.72 -1.12
CA GLY A 67 -0.37 3.02 -0.56
C GLY A 67 -0.61 4.18 -1.54
N ALA A 68 -0.40 3.95 -2.84
CA ALA A 68 -0.72 4.94 -3.87
C ALA A 68 -2.22 5.21 -3.96
N ASN A 69 -3.07 4.17 -3.91
CA ASN A 69 -4.53 4.30 -3.89
C ASN A 69 -5.02 5.11 -2.67
N VAL A 70 -4.50 4.79 -1.48
CA VAL A 70 -4.81 5.51 -0.23
C VAL A 70 -4.46 7.00 -0.35
N LEU A 71 -3.27 7.34 -0.88
CA LEU A 71 -2.83 8.72 -1.05
C LEU A 71 -3.65 9.49 -2.10
N ILE A 72 -4.09 8.84 -3.18
CA ILE A 72 -4.99 9.45 -4.17
C ILE A 72 -6.31 9.85 -3.51
N ARG A 73 -6.88 8.99 -2.65
CA ARG A 73 -8.11 9.30 -1.92
C ARG A 73 -7.91 10.44 -0.94
N LEU A 74 -6.79 10.46 -0.23
CA LEU A 74 -6.42 11.56 0.64
C LEU A 74 -6.30 12.88 -0.14
N ALA A 75 -5.62 12.88 -1.29
CA ALA A 75 -5.47 14.04 -2.14
C ALA A 75 -6.83 14.59 -2.65
N LYS A 76 -7.74 13.69 -3.00
CA LYS A 76 -9.09 14.05 -3.44
C LYS A 76 -9.88 14.76 -2.34
N ARG A 77 -9.73 14.36 -1.08
CA ARG A 77 -10.42 14.98 0.06
C ARG A 77 -9.70 16.21 0.60
N ARG A 78 -8.38 16.20 0.62
CA ARG A 78 -7.51 17.19 1.27
C ARG A 78 -6.42 17.69 0.33
N SER A 79 -6.80 18.24 -0.82
CA SER A 79 -5.87 18.68 -1.86
C SER A 79 -4.84 19.73 -1.39
N LYS A 80 -5.17 20.51 -0.38
CA LYS A 80 -4.26 21.54 0.17
C LYS A 80 -3.25 20.99 1.18
N PHE A 81 -3.46 19.78 1.68
CA PHE A 81 -2.59 19.14 2.67
C PHE A 81 -1.39 18.47 2.00
N LEU A 82 -1.58 17.93 0.80
CA LEU A 82 -0.52 17.27 0.03
C LEU A 82 0.10 18.26 -0.96
N GLU A 83 1.34 18.65 -0.70
CA GLU A 83 2.11 19.53 -1.60
C GLU A 83 2.58 18.79 -2.86
N GLY A 84 2.71 17.47 -2.78
CA GLY A 84 3.10 16.62 -3.89
C GLY A 84 2.82 15.15 -3.64
N LEU A 85 2.77 14.38 -4.72
CA LEU A 85 2.59 12.93 -4.70
C LEU A 85 3.60 12.26 -5.62
N VAL A 86 4.27 11.23 -5.11
CA VAL A 86 5.08 10.30 -5.87
C VAL A 86 4.41 8.94 -5.77
N LEU A 87 3.86 8.47 -6.87
CA LEU A 87 3.01 7.29 -6.91
C LEU A 87 3.59 6.24 -7.86
N PHE A 88 3.73 5.03 -7.37
CA PHE A 88 4.21 3.89 -8.15
C PHE A 88 3.11 2.84 -8.23
N ASN A 89 2.94 2.25 -9.42
CA ASN A 89 2.02 1.14 -9.66
C ASN A 89 0.62 1.43 -9.12
N THR A 90 0.06 2.57 -9.53
CA THR A 90 -1.24 3.04 -9.05
C THR A 90 -2.36 2.24 -9.69
N ASP A 91 -3.11 1.52 -8.86
CA ASP A 91 -4.41 1.00 -9.23
C ASP A 91 -5.46 1.74 -8.38
N ASN A 92 -6.28 2.56 -9.00
CA ASN A 92 -7.34 3.32 -8.32
C ASN A 92 -8.72 2.66 -8.48
N GLN A 93 -8.79 1.52 -9.14
CA GLN A 93 -10.01 0.76 -9.28
C GLN A 93 -10.18 -0.21 -8.10
N SER A 94 -11.41 -0.43 -7.71
CA SER A 94 -11.73 -1.59 -6.89
C SER A 94 -11.54 -2.85 -7.76
N ALA A 95 -10.87 -3.86 -7.22
CA ALA A 95 -10.68 -5.13 -7.93
C ALA A 95 -12.00 -5.60 -8.54
N GLY A 96 -11.99 -5.83 -9.85
CA GLY A 96 -13.14 -6.41 -10.54
C GLY A 96 -13.47 -7.79 -9.97
N TRP A 97 -14.73 -8.25 -10.12
CA TRP A 97 -15.17 -9.54 -9.57
C TRP A 97 -14.27 -10.72 -9.99
N LEU A 98 -13.76 -10.72 -11.21
CA LEU A 98 -12.81 -11.72 -11.74
C LEU A 98 -11.44 -11.65 -11.05
N GLU A 99 -10.97 -10.47 -10.76
CA GLU A 99 -9.70 -10.25 -10.08
C GLU A 99 -9.80 -10.60 -8.59
N TRP A 100 -10.92 -10.26 -7.96
CA TRP A 100 -11.23 -10.66 -6.60
C TRP A 100 -11.27 -12.19 -6.43
N THR A 101 -11.97 -12.91 -7.32
CA THR A 101 -12.03 -14.38 -7.28
C THR A 101 -10.67 -15.03 -7.51
N ARG A 102 -9.86 -14.50 -8.41
CA ARG A 102 -8.50 -15.00 -8.68
C ARG A 102 -7.58 -14.77 -7.47
N ASN A 103 -7.67 -13.61 -6.83
CA ASN A 103 -6.95 -13.32 -5.60
C ASN A 103 -7.34 -14.26 -4.46
N LEU A 104 -8.63 -14.52 -4.29
CA LEU A 104 -9.13 -15.44 -3.26
C LEU A 104 -8.61 -16.88 -3.46
N VAL A 105 -8.57 -17.35 -4.70
CA VAL A 105 -8.02 -18.69 -5.03
C VAL A 105 -6.51 -18.73 -4.74
N ASN A 106 -5.77 -17.70 -5.11
CA ASN A 106 -4.34 -17.60 -4.88
C ASN A 106 -4.01 -17.54 -3.38
N ILE A 107 -4.76 -16.75 -2.60
CA ILE A 107 -4.60 -16.67 -1.13
C ILE A 107 -4.87 -18.02 -0.48
N LYS A 108 -5.94 -18.73 -0.87
CA LYS A 108 -6.24 -20.06 -0.35
C LYS A 108 -5.17 -21.09 -0.74
N SER A 109 -4.63 -21.00 -1.95
CA SER A 109 -3.50 -21.87 -2.37
C SER A 109 -2.25 -21.61 -1.54
N LEU A 110 -1.93 -20.35 -1.25
CA LEU A 110 -0.80 -19.96 -0.39
C LEU A 110 -0.97 -20.42 1.06
N ALA A 111 -2.17 -20.36 1.60
CA ALA A 111 -2.45 -20.78 2.98
C ALA A 111 -2.32 -22.30 3.20
N HIS A 112 -2.39 -23.11 2.13
CA HIS A 112 -2.35 -24.57 2.19
C HIS A 112 -1.06 -25.19 1.63
N SER A 113 -0.14 -24.41 1.10
CA SER A 113 1.11 -24.93 0.52
C SER A 113 2.33 -24.28 1.18
N GLU A 114 3.33 -25.11 1.51
CA GLU A 114 4.63 -24.63 2.00
C GLU A 114 5.49 -23.96 0.92
N SER A 115 5.06 -24.00 -0.34
CA SER A 115 5.77 -23.41 -1.49
C SER A 115 4.82 -22.65 -2.40
N LEU A 116 5.34 -21.59 -3.02
CA LEU A 116 4.63 -20.84 -4.07
C LEU A 116 4.35 -21.75 -5.26
N SER A 117 3.08 -21.92 -5.63
CA SER A 117 2.71 -22.59 -6.85
C SER A 117 3.09 -21.74 -8.08
N GLU A 118 3.40 -22.40 -9.19
CA GLU A 118 3.79 -21.74 -10.45
C GLU A 118 2.73 -20.70 -10.90
N SER A 119 1.45 -21.02 -10.71
CA SER A 119 0.35 -20.10 -11.01
C SER A 119 0.33 -18.82 -10.13
N VAL A 120 0.77 -18.92 -8.89
CA VAL A 120 0.88 -17.76 -7.99
C VAL A 120 2.09 -16.91 -8.37
N VAL A 121 3.20 -17.55 -8.74
CA VAL A 121 4.39 -16.84 -9.25
C VAL A 121 4.06 -16.07 -10.53
N ASP A 122 3.42 -16.72 -11.50
CA ASP A 122 2.99 -16.08 -12.74
C ASP A 122 2.02 -14.92 -12.49
N TYR A 123 1.10 -15.09 -11.55
CA TYR A 123 0.20 -14.00 -11.16
C TYR A 123 0.96 -12.81 -10.59
N LEU A 124 1.89 -13.03 -9.65
CA LEU A 124 2.68 -11.97 -9.05
C LEU A 124 3.58 -11.26 -10.08
N LEU A 125 4.20 -12.02 -10.98
CA LEU A 125 5.00 -11.46 -12.07
C LEU A 125 4.14 -10.61 -13.00
N THR A 126 2.99 -11.11 -13.42
CA THR A 126 2.07 -10.38 -14.30
C THR A 126 1.53 -9.12 -13.61
N TYR A 127 1.20 -9.20 -12.32
CA TYR A 127 0.70 -8.07 -11.53
C TYR A 127 1.74 -6.95 -11.38
N HIS A 128 3.00 -7.30 -11.12
CA HIS A 128 4.05 -6.31 -10.86
C HIS A 128 4.76 -5.82 -12.12
N PHE A 129 4.88 -6.64 -13.16
CA PHE A 129 5.68 -6.37 -14.35
C PHE A 129 4.88 -6.32 -15.65
N GLY A 130 3.59 -6.67 -15.62
CA GLY A 130 2.73 -6.74 -16.80
C GLY A 130 2.92 -8.03 -17.60
N SER A 131 2.04 -8.29 -18.58
CA SER A 131 2.02 -9.50 -19.40
C SER A 131 3.11 -9.60 -20.48
N GLY A 132 4.09 -8.71 -20.47
CA GLY A 132 5.15 -8.63 -21.48
C GLY A 132 6.58 -8.75 -20.94
N GLY A 133 6.76 -9.17 -19.71
CA GLY A 133 8.04 -9.10 -18.98
C GLY A 133 8.72 -10.44 -18.71
N VAL A 134 8.70 -11.40 -19.65
CA VAL A 134 9.66 -12.54 -19.68
C VAL A 134 9.95 -12.87 -21.13
#